data_818a493a886ae9cc7289d608318677be
#
_entry.id   818a493a886ae9cc7289d608318677be
#
_cell.length_a   1.000
_cell.length_b   1.000
_cell.length_c   1.000
_cell.angle_alpha   90.00
_cell.angle_beta   90.00
_cell.angle_gamma   90.00
#
_symmetry.space_group_name_H-M   'P 1'
#
loop_
_entity.id
_entity.type
_entity.pdbx_description
1 polymer ?
#
loop_
_entity_poly.entity_id
_entity_poly.type
_entity_poly.pdbx_seq_one_letter_code
_entity_poly.pdbx_strand_id
1 'polypeptide(L)'
;MIVRLGYVAMSMQVSNASPSKTMTAASFDKLNNRAAAVRKLERIAIENIHNTLRLLKHNRAHDIELYRCSSKLIPLRGHEMLNDWNPMEVLTEAFAELGGYAIKNAMRLSFHPDHFTVLSTPRADVLANSLADLDSHVAMLEAMGLDESAKCNIHVGGMYGDKQAASQRFIERFKALPERIRNRMTLENDDKTFTASETLEVCEITNTPMVLDIHHHEVNHEEELADCTVLWPRILQTWKGQTEQGTQLELPPKIHVSSPKSEKDARSHADFIDPGPLLTFLRSIAPLTPRVDVMIEAKKKDDALFQLMKEITEESDLEVLSQASFKL
;
A
#
# COMPACT_ATOMS: atom_id res chain seq x y z
N MET A 1 2.13 16.52 -16.83
CA MET A 1 2.33 15.69 -15.60
C MET A 1 2.81 14.31 -15.98
N ILE A 2 3.84 13.76 -15.27
CA ILE A 2 4.28 12.36 -15.46
C ILE A 2 3.49 11.46 -14.51
N VAL A 3 2.93 10.37 -15.04
CA VAL A 3 2.19 9.35 -14.30
C VAL A 3 2.97 8.03 -14.35
N ARG A 4 3.25 7.42 -13.19
CA ARG A 4 3.83 6.09 -13.10
C ARG A 4 2.79 5.13 -12.52
N LEU A 5 2.65 3.97 -13.14
CA LEU A 5 1.71 2.94 -12.71
C LEU A 5 2.42 1.84 -11.93
N GLY A 6 1.74 1.30 -10.95
CA GLY A 6 2.15 0.13 -10.20
C GLY A 6 0.98 -0.75 -9.83
N TYR A 7 1.26 -1.93 -9.29
CA TYR A 7 0.24 -2.90 -8.90
C TYR A 7 0.57 -3.59 -7.58
N VAL A 8 -0.32 -4.45 -7.10
CA VAL A 8 -0.28 -4.99 -5.74
C VAL A 8 -0.02 -6.49 -5.69
N ALA A 9 0.90 -6.88 -4.84
CA ALA A 9 1.17 -8.19 -4.26
C ALA A 9 1.54 -9.31 -5.24
N MET A 10 0.72 -9.65 -6.23
CA MET A 10 0.93 -10.81 -7.10
C MET A 10 0.93 -10.42 -8.57
N SER A 11 1.63 -11.19 -9.41
CA SER A 11 1.58 -11.07 -10.86
C SER A 11 0.72 -12.20 -11.45
N MET A 12 0.00 -11.88 -12.52
CA MET A 12 -0.73 -12.86 -13.32
C MET A 12 0.18 -13.57 -14.34
N GLN A 13 1.32 -12.95 -14.68
CA GLN A 13 2.25 -13.44 -15.69
C GLN A 13 3.38 -14.29 -15.12
N VAL A 14 3.81 -14.03 -13.87
CA VAL A 14 4.91 -14.78 -13.25
C VAL A 14 4.38 -16.02 -12.51
N SER A 15 4.50 -17.18 -13.14
CA SER A 15 4.02 -18.43 -12.54
C SER A 15 4.83 -18.82 -11.30
N ASN A 16 4.15 -19.47 -10.33
CA ASN A 16 4.76 -20.00 -9.10
C ASN A 16 5.57 -18.95 -8.30
N ALA A 17 5.14 -17.69 -8.32
CA ALA A 17 5.79 -16.58 -7.62
C ALA A 17 4.87 -15.92 -6.57
N SER A 18 4.01 -16.69 -5.90
CA SER A 18 3.17 -16.15 -4.83
C SER A 18 4.02 -15.67 -3.65
N PRO A 19 3.95 -14.39 -3.27
CA PRO A 19 4.64 -13.84 -2.10
C PRO A 19 3.83 -13.99 -0.81
N SER A 20 2.74 -14.78 -0.85
CA SER A 20 1.77 -14.92 0.24
C SER A 20 1.52 -16.37 0.63
N LYS A 21 2.50 -17.25 0.38
CA LYS A 21 2.41 -18.64 0.86
C LYS A 21 2.32 -18.65 2.37
N THR A 22 1.49 -19.54 2.92
CA THR A 22 1.25 -19.59 4.37
C THR A 22 1.14 -21.02 4.89
N MET A 23 1.12 -21.12 6.20
CA MET A 23 0.73 -22.32 6.94
C MET A 23 -0.31 -21.89 7.98
N THR A 24 -1.38 -22.68 8.12
CA THR A 24 -2.40 -22.36 9.15
C THR A 24 -1.88 -22.66 10.55
N ALA A 25 -2.42 -21.99 11.58
CA ALA A 25 -2.12 -22.26 12.98
C ALA A 25 -2.37 -23.74 13.34
N ALA A 26 -3.48 -24.30 12.89
CA ALA A 26 -3.80 -25.72 13.09
C ALA A 26 -2.77 -26.67 12.42
N SER A 27 -2.19 -26.27 11.29
CA SER A 27 -1.13 -27.06 10.63
C SER A 27 0.20 -26.93 11.34
N PHE A 28 0.45 -25.78 11.98
CA PHE A 28 1.63 -25.56 12.83
C PHE A 28 1.55 -26.44 14.10
N ASP A 29 0.42 -26.45 14.80
CA ASP A 29 0.19 -27.24 16.03
C ASP A 29 0.31 -28.76 15.81
N LYS A 30 -0.08 -29.23 14.63
CA LYS A 30 0.04 -30.66 14.29
C LYS A 30 1.49 -31.15 14.14
N LEU A 31 2.45 -30.24 14.09
CA LEU A 31 3.86 -30.62 14.04
C LEU A 31 4.40 -30.87 15.46
N ASN A 32 4.67 -32.13 15.78
CA ASN A 32 5.11 -32.56 17.12
C ASN A 32 6.44 -31.95 17.60
N ASN A 33 7.16 -31.28 16.73
CA ASN A 33 8.43 -30.61 17.02
C ASN A 33 8.33 -29.12 16.70
N ARG A 34 8.24 -28.27 17.75
CA ARG A 34 8.13 -26.82 17.61
C ARG A 34 9.28 -26.20 16.80
N ALA A 35 10.52 -26.64 17.04
CA ALA A 35 11.66 -26.10 16.28
C ALA A 35 11.59 -26.44 14.79
N ALA A 36 11.08 -27.64 14.45
CA ALA A 36 10.85 -28.00 13.03
C ALA A 36 9.69 -27.19 12.43
N ALA A 37 8.64 -26.91 13.22
CA ALA A 37 7.51 -26.09 12.78
C ALA A 37 7.94 -24.63 12.52
N VAL A 38 8.74 -24.04 13.39
CA VAL A 38 9.32 -22.69 13.21
C VAL A 38 10.22 -22.66 11.98
N ARG A 39 11.15 -23.61 11.81
CA ARG A 39 11.98 -23.68 10.57
C ARG A 39 11.15 -23.82 9.31
N LYS A 40 9.98 -24.42 9.36
CA LYS A 40 9.08 -24.50 8.21
C LYS A 40 8.46 -23.13 7.91
N LEU A 41 8.06 -22.35 8.93
CA LEU A 41 7.59 -20.96 8.74
C LEU A 41 8.68 -20.08 8.14
N GLU A 42 9.91 -20.18 8.65
CA GLU A 42 11.07 -19.43 8.12
C GLU A 42 11.32 -19.73 6.66
N ARG A 43 11.28 -21.00 6.26
CA ARG A 43 11.42 -21.39 4.85
C ARG A 43 10.31 -20.82 3.97
N ILE A 44 9.06 -20.80 4.45
CA ILE A 44 7.95 -20.19 3.73
C ILE A 44 8.17 -18.67 3.60
N ALA A 45 8.62 -18.01 4.67
CA ALA A 45 8.91 -16.58 4.62
C ALA A 45 10.03 -16.25 3.63
N ILE A 46 11.14 -17.00 3.67
CA ILE A 46 12.25 -16.84 2.71
C ILE A 46 11.75 -17.05 1.27
N GLU A 47 10.93 -18.07 1.02
CA GLU A 47 10.33 -18.31 -0.29
C GLU A 47 9.45 -17.13 -0.74
N ASN A 48 8.62 -16.56 0.17
CA ASN A 48 7.80 -15.39 -0.13
C ASN A 48 8.65 -14.16 -0.50
N ILE A 49 9.74 -13.93 0.23
CA ILE A 49 10.69 -12.83 -0.04
C ILE A 49 11.38 -13.04 -1.40
N HIS A 50 11.87 -14.24 -1.69
CA HIS A 50 12.48 -14.56 -2.99
C HIS A 50 11.45 -14.48 -4.14
N ASN A 51 10.21 -14.89 -3.92
CA ASN A 51 9.15 -14.70 -4.91
C ASN A 51 8.89 -13.20 -5.15
N THR A 52 8.89 -12.37 -4.10
CA THR A 52 8.81 -10.91 -4.28
C THR A 52 9.98 -10.40 -5.12
N LEU A 53 11.20 -10.85 -4.88
CA LEU A 53 12.36 -10.48 -5.71
C LEU A 53 12.19 -10.89 -7.19
N ARG A 54 11.60 -12.06 -7.46
CA ARG A 54 11.24 -12.47 -8.82
C ARG A 54 10.21 -11.52 -9.46
N LEU A 55 9.22 -11.07 -8.67
CA LEU A 55 8.26 -10.06 -9.13
C LEU A 55 8.94 -8.72 -9.41
N LEU A 56 9.88 -8.27 -8.58
CA LEU A 56 10.64 -7.04 -8.85
C LEU A 56 11.50 -7.15 -10.12
N LYS A 57 12.07 -8.33 -10.40
CA LYS A 57 12.81 -8.58 -11.65
C LYS A 57 11.89 -8.51 -12.88
N HIS A 58 10.69 -9.07 -12.77
CA HIS A 58 9.65 -8.94 -13.80
C HIS A 58 9.23 -7.47 -13.97
N ASN A 59 8.95 -6.79 -12.88
CA ASN A 59 8.58 -5.38 -12.89
C ASN A 59 9.65 -4.53 -13.59
N ARG A 60 10.93 -4.73 -13.27
CA ARG A 60 12.02 -4.01 -13.92
C ARG A 60 12.09 -4.26 -15.43
N ALA A 61 11.82 -5.49 -15.87
CA ALA A 61 11.79 -5.86 -17.30
C ALA A 61 10.63 -5.18 -18.07
N HIS A 62 9.61 -4.71 -17.35
CA HIS A 62 8.43 -4.03 -17.89
C HIS A 62 8.32 -2.54 -17.45
N ASP A 63 9.44 -1.94 -17.03
CA ASP A 63 9.52 -0.54 -16.59
C ASP A 63 8.56 -0.17 -15.44
N ILE A 64 8.13 -1.15 -14.64
CA ILE A 64 7.27 -0.92 -13.47
C ILE A 64 8.17 -0.61 -12.26
N GLU A 65 8.18 0.65 -11.84
CA GLU A 65 9.01 1.15 -10.73
C GLU A 65 8.24 1.24 -9.40
N LEU A 66 6.92 1.10 -9.44
CA LEU A 66 6.04 1.23 -8.28
C LEU A 66 5.43 -0.13 -7.93
N TYR A 67 5.62 -0.59 -6.69
CA TYR A 67 5.09 -1.89 -6.30
C TYR A 67 4.68 -1.92 -4.81
N ARG A 68 3.50 -2.50 -4.54
CA ARG A 68 3.04 -2.75 -3.16
C ARG A 68 3.27 -4.22 -2.81
N CYS A 69 4.15 -4.45 -1.84
CA CYS A 69 4.46 -5.78 -1.34
C CYS A 69 3.26 -6.41 -0.62
N SER A 70 3.21 -7.73 -0.60
CA SER A 70 2.24 -8.46 0.21
C SER A 70 2.49 -8.26 1.71
N SER A 71 1.47 -7.94 2.48
CA SER A 71 1.54 -7.91 3.95
C SER A 71 1.76 -9.30 4.59
N LYS A 72 1.67 -10.36 3.78
CA LYS A 72 1.76 -11.77 4.22
C LYS A 72 3.12 -12.41 3.90
N LEU A 73 4.19 -11.62 3.82
CA LEU A 73 5.54 -12.14 3.57
C LEU A 73 5.99 -13.13 4.66
N ILE A 74 5.66 -12.83 5.91
CA ILE A 74 5.99 -13.68 7.07
C ILE A 74 4.71 -14.34 7.57
N PRO A 75 4.52 -15.65 7.34
CA PRO A 75 3.30 -16.35 7.73
C PRO A 75 3.16 -16.41 9.25
N LEU A 76 1.92 -16.32 9.75
CA LEU A 76 1.55 -16.35 11.18
C LEU A 76 2.24 -15.30 12.04
N ARG A 77 2.83 -14.25 11.45
CA ARG A 77 3.42 -13.17 12.24
C ARG A 77 2.34 -12.49 13.10
N GLY A 78 2.69 -12.23 14.38
CA GLY A 78 1.75 -11.66 15.34
C GLY A 78 0.74 -12.65 15.93
N HIS A 79 0.78 -13.92 15.55
CA HIS A 79 -0.06 -14.94 16.19
C HIS A 79 0.46 -15.27 17.59
N GLU A 80 -0.43 -15.33 18.58
CA GLU A 80 -0.10 -15.51 20.00
C GLU A 80 0.81 -16.72 20.31
N MET A 81 0.65 -17.83 19.55
CA MET A 81 1.50 -19.03 19.69
C MET A 81 2.96 -18.80 19.31
N LEU A 82 3.31 -17.66 18.71
CA LEU A 82 4.63 -17.31 18.19
C LEU A 82 5.22 -16.05 18.83
N ASN A 83 4.72 -15.64 19.99
CA ASN A 83 5.20 -14.45 20.70
C ASN A 83 6.68 -14.51 21.09
N ASP A 84 7.26 -15.72 21.20
CA ASP A 84 8.66 -15.99 21.46
C ASP A 84 9.53 -16.10 20.19
N TRP A 85 8.93 -15.99 18.99
CA TRP A 85 9.62 -16.12 17.73
C TRP A 85 10.01 -14.76 17.14
N ASN A 86 11.32 -14.57 16.95
CA ASN A 86 11.85 -13.43 16.20
C ASN A 86 12.35 -13.90 14.83
N PRO A 87 11.56 -13.75 13.75
CA PRO A 87 11.96 -14.19 12.42
C PRO A 87 13.05 -13.32 11.80
N MET A 88 13.21 -12.07 12.24
CA MET A 88 14.03 -11.09 11.53
C MET A 88 15.50 -11.50 11.43
N GLU A 89 16.07 -12.19 12.46
CA GLU A 89 17.46 -12.67 12.40
C GLU A 89 17.71 -13.59 11.21
N VAL A 90 16.78 -14.53 10.96
CA VAL A 90 16.90 -15.52 9.87
C VAL A 90 16.57 -14.89 8.51
N LEU A 91 15.71 -13.87 8.48
CA LEU A 91 15.22 -13.26 7.24
C LEU A 91 16.04 -12.05 6.77
N THR A 92 17.00 -11.56 7.58
CA THR A 92 17.77 -10.34 7.29
C THR A 92 18.46 -10.40 5.94
N GLU A 93 19.12 -11.49 5.59
CA GLU A 93 19.83 -11.63 4.31
C GLU A 93 18.86 -11.58 3.12
N ALA A 94 17.74 -12.30 3.18
CA ALA A 94 16.73 -12.30 2.12
C ALA A 94 16.08 -10.92 1.93
N PHE A 95 15.78 -10.21 3.03
CA PHE A 95 15.28 -8.83 2.96
C PHE A 95 16.33 -7.86 2.41
N ALA A 96 17.59 -7.98 2.81
CA ALA A 96 18.68 -7.14 2.29
C ALA A 96 18.88 -7.34 0.77
N GLU A 97 18.79 -8.59 0.27
CA GLU A 97 18.83 -8.86 -1.17
C GLU A 97 17.65 -8.20 -1.90
N LEU A 98 16.44 -8.36 -1.38
CA LEU A 98 15.22 -7.75 -1.95
C LEU A 98 15.32 -6.23 -2.00
N GLY A 99 15.69 -5.60 -0.88
CA GLY A 99 15.83 -4.16 -0.77
C GLY A 99 16.97 -3.61 -1.61
N GLY A 100 18.12 -4.27 -1.61
CA GLY A 100 19.26 -3.91 -2.46
C GLY A 100 18.90 -3.92 -3.95
N TYR A 101 18.08 -4.89 -4.39
CA TYR A 101 17.55 -4.88 -5.76
C TYR A 101 16.64 -3.70 -6.03
N ALA A 102 15.71 -3.40 -5.10
CA ALA A 102 14.80 -2.27 -5.23
C ALA A 102 15.55 -0.93 -5.31
N ILE A 103 16.50 -0.69 -4.39
CA ILE A 103 17.33 0.53 -4.36
C ILE A 103 18.12 0.68 -5.65
N LYS A 104 18.82 -0.37 -6.07
CA LYS A 104 19.64 -0.36 -7.30
C LYS A 104 18.84 0.01 -8.55
N ASN A 105 17.55 -0.34 -8.60
CA ASN A 105 16.68 -0.11 -9.74
C ASN A 105 15.68 1.04 -9.52
N ALA A 106 15.89 1.89 -8.50
CA ALA A 106 15.03 3.04 -8.15
C ALA A 106 13.54 2.67 -8.01
N MET A 107 13.24 1.48 -7.46
CA MET A 107 11.87 1.00 -7.29
C MET A 107 11.29 1.51 -5.98
N ARG A 108 10.10 2.09 -6.03
CA ARG A 108 9.34 2.54 -4.87
C ARG A 108 8.49 1.40 -4.32
N LEU A 109 8.89 0.87 -3.17
CA LEU A 109 8.15 -0.18 -2.48
C LEU A 109 7.25 0.39 -1.38
N SER A 110 6.15 -0.30 -1.09
CA SER A 110 5.26 0.03 0.02
C SER A 110 4.57 -1.23 0.55
N PHE A 111 4.01 -1.11 1.76
CA PHE A 111 3.06 -2.07 2.29
C PHE A 111 1.68 -1.43 2.46
N HIS A 112 0.68 -2.28 2.61
CA HIS A 112 -0.62 -1.92 3.13
C HIS A 112 -0.96 -2.96 4.21
N PRO A 113 -0.71 -2.66 5.49
CA PRO A 113 -1.14 -3.49 6.61
C PRO A 113 -2.61 -3.89 6.47
N ASP A 114 -2.96 -5.06 6.97
CA ASP A 114 -4.31 -5.61 6.80
C ASP A 114 -5.35 -4.72 7.51
N HIS A 115 -6.59 -4.77 7.05
CA HIS A 115 -7.72 -4.00 7.61
C HIS A 115 -8.01 -4.26 9.11
N PHE A 116 -7.34 -5.24 9.72
CA PHE A 116 -7.34 -5.47 11.17
C PHE A 116 -6.42 -4.52 11.93
N THR A 117 -5.54 -3.79 11.26
CA THR A 117 -4.63 -2.81 11.85
C THR A 117 -5.38 -1.49 12.04
N VAL A 118 -5.99 -1.30 13.20
CA VAL A 118 -6.89 -0.19 13.49
C VAL A 118 -6.51 0.55 14.78
N LEU A 119 -6.03 1.78 14.64
CA LEU A 119 -5.68 2.63 15.77
C LEU A 119 -6.91 3.30 16.42
N SER A 120 -8.03 3.43 15.70
CA SER A 120 -9.29 4.01 16.20
C SER A 120 -10.06 3.09 17.17
N THR A 121 -9.66 1.83 17.32
CA THR A 121 -10.38 0.80 18.11
C THR A 121 -10.51 1.18 19.58
N PRO A 122 -11.67 0.99 20.25
CA PRO A 122 -11.76 1.13 21.71
C PRO A 122 -11.16 -0.06 22.48
N ARG A 123 -10.83 -1.16 21.80
CA ARG A 123 -10.38 -2.42 22.41
C ARG A 123 -8.84 -2.43 22.58
N ALA A 124 -8.37 -2.64 23.80
CA ALA A 124 -6.93 -2.63 24.11
C ALA A 124 -6.16 -3.80 23.44
N ASP A 125 -6.76 -4.99 23.36
CA ASP A 125 -6.17 -6.15 22.72
C ASP A 125 -5.99 -5.93 21.19
N VAL A 126 -7.00 -5.37 20.54
CA VAL A 126 -6.92 -5.02 19.10
C VAL A 126 -5.88 -3.94 18.86
N LEU A 127 -5.79 -2.94 19.74
CA LEU A 127 -4.76 -1.91 19.66
C LEU A 127 -3.37 -2.50 19.79
N ALA A 128 -3.13 -3.36 20.75
CA ALA A 128 -1.83 -4.00 20.93
C ALA A 128 -1.40 -4.79 19.69
N ASN A 129 -2.32 -5.56 19.09
CA ASN A 129 -2.07 -6.29 17.86
C ASN A 129 -1.80 -5.34 16.68
N SER A 130 -2.54 -4.23 16.58
CA SER A 130 -2.33 -3.23 15.53
C SER A 130 -0.95 -2.57 15.63
N LEU A 131 -0.50 -2.22 16.84
CA LEU A 131 0.83 -1.65 17.07
C LEU A 131 1.94 -2.64 16.72
N ALA A 132 1.78 -3.91 17.09
CA ALA A 132 2.74 -4.97 16.73
C ALA A 132 2.79 -5.22 15.23
N ASP A 133 1.65 -5.14 14.53
CA ASP A 133 1.58 -5.29 13.08
C ASP A 133 2.27 -4.12 12.35
N LEU A 134 2.02 -2.88 12.77
CA LEU A 134 2.72 -1.70 12.22
C LEU A 134 4.24 -1.79 12.44
N ASP A 135 4.67 -2.13 13.65
CA ASP A 135 6.09 -2.33 13.97
C ASP A 135 6.72 -3.40 13.08
N SER A 136 6.00 -4.49 12.85
CA SER A 136 6.43 -5.57 11.97
C SER A 136 6.62 -5.13 10.52
N HIS A 137 5.68 -4.38 9.94
CA HIS A 137 5.79 -3.90 8.57
C HIS A 137 6.94 -2.91 8.40
N VAL A 138 7.13 -2.01 9.38
CA VAL A 138 8.28 -1.09 9.39
C VAL A 138 9.60 -1.84 9.52
N ALA A 139 9.68 -2.84 10.41
CA ALA A 139 10.88 -3.68 10.55
C ALA A 139 11.26 -4.41 9.26
N MET A 140 10.28 -4.86 8.45
CA MET A 140 10.54 -5.43 7.13
C MET A 140 11.14 -4.40 6.16
N LEU A 141 10.63 -3.17 6.12
CA LEU A 141 11.19 -2.09 5.29
C LEU A 141 12.62 -1.71 5.72
N GLU A 142 12.86 -1.65 7.03
CA GLU A 142 14.18 -1.40 7.60
C GLU A 142 15.18 -2.53 7.25
N ALA A 143 14.75 -3.79 7.35
CA ALA A 143 15.58 -4.94 6.96
C ALA A 143 15.91 -4.96 5.46
N MET A 144 15.07 -4.37 4.61
CA MET A 144 15.36 -4.13 3.21
C MET A 144 16.36 -2.98 2.99
N GLY A 145 16.72 -2.20 4.02
CA GLY A 145 17.57 -1.01 3.89
C GLY A 145 16.88 0.17 3.21
N LEU A 146 15.55 0.17 3.18
CA LEU A 146 14.76 1.24 2.59
C LEU A 146 14.62 2.39 3.61
N ASP A 147 14.68 3.63 3.13
CA ASP A 147 14.45 4.82 3.94
C ASP A 147 12.96 5.12 4.15
N GLU A 148 12.63 6.30 4.68
CA GLU A 148 11.26 6.69 4.99
C GLU A 148 10.37 6.97 3.76
N SER A 149 10.94 6.95 2.54
CA SER A 149 10.16 7.01 1.29
C SER A 149 9.32 5.74 1.07
N ALA A 150 9.76 4.61 1.62
CA ALA A 150 9.01 3.38 1.65
C ALA A 150 7.95 3.44 2.76
N LYS A 151 6.68 3.46 2.35
CA LYS A 151 5.54 3.74 3.22
C LYS A 151 4.70 2.50 3.52
N CYS A 152 4.04 2.55 4.67
CA CYS A 152 2.92 1.68 5.04
C CYS A 152 1.64 2.50 4.97
N ASN A 153 0.69 2.10 4.14
CA ASN A 153 -0.58 2.79 3.96
C ASN A 153 -1.64 2.15 4.88
N ILE A 154 -2.39 2.95 5.62
CA ILE A 154 -3.46 2.46 6.51
C ILE A 154 -4.70 3.32 6.41
N HIS A 155 -5.85 2.76 6.79
CA HIS A 155 -7.09 3.51 6.98
C HIS A 155 -7.20 4.06 8.41
N VAL A 156 -8.01 5.11 8.59
CA VAL A 156 -8.32 5.63 9.93
C VAL A 156 -9.07 4.56 10.75
N GLY A 157 -9.91 3.75 10.09
CA GLY A 157 -10.55 2.57 10.66
C GLY A 157 -12.04 2.76 10.96
N GLY A 158 -12.60 1.93 11.86
CA GLY A 158 -14.03 1.92 12.14
C GLY A 158 -14.49 3.06 13.06
N MET A 159 -15.77 3.44 12.96
CA MET A 159 -16.37 4.50 13.80
C MET A 159 -16.77 4.04 15.21
N TYR A 160 -16.99 2.76 15.45
CA TYR A 160 -17.33 2.20 16.77
C TYR A 160 -18.51 2.91 17.48
N GLY A 161 -19.53 3.29 16.73
CA GLY A 161 -20.71 3.98 17.22
C GLY A 161 -20.58 5.51 17.34
N ASP A 162 -19.37 6.04 17.38
CA ASP A 162 -19.08 7.49 17.43
C ASP A 162 -17.83 7.78 16.59
N LYS A 163 -18.05 8.34 15.41
CA LYS A 163 -17.03 8.63 14.41
C LYS A 163 -16.03 9.69 14.89
N GLN A 164 -16.53 10.73 15.56
CA GLN A 164 -15.68 11.80 16.09
C GLN A 164 -14.74 11.26 17.19
N ALA A 165 -15.28 10.49 18.13
CA ALA A 165 -14.47 9.86 19.17
C ALA A 165 -13.47 8.85 18.57
N ALA A 166 -13.82 8.14 17.50
CA ALA A 166 -12.92 7.23 16.80
C ALA A 166 -11.76 7.97 16.11
N SER A 167 -12.05 9.09 15.43
CA SER A 167 -11.04 9.97 14.83
C SER A 167 -10.09 10.53 15.90
N GLN A 168 -10.63 11.02 17.01
CA GLN A 168 -9.81 11.55 18.10
C GLN A 168 -8.88 10.48 18.71
N ARG A 169 -9.38 9.25 18.95
CA ARG A 169 -8.56 8.13 19.42
C ARG A 169 -7.46 7.77 18.42
N PHE A 170 -7.78 7.79 17.13
CA PHE A 170 -6.77 7.56 16.08
C PHE A 170 -5.66 8.60 16.16
N ILE A 171 -5.99 9.88 16.17
CA ILE A 171 -5.04 11.01 16.22
C ILE A 171 -4.12 10.91 17.45
N GLU A 172 -4.69 10.68 18.64
CA GLU A 172 -3.92 10.56 19.87
C GLU A 172 -2.92 9.41 19.82
N ARG A 173 -3.37 8.24 19.37
CA ARG A 173 -2.52 7.04 19.29
C ARG A 173 -1.49 7.14 18.18
N PHE A 174 -1.87 7.71 17.05
CA PHE A 174 -0.95 7.96 15.95
C PHE A 174 0.19 8.88 16.39
N LYS A 175 -0.10 9.97 17.08
CA LYS A 175 0.89 10.89 17.65
C LYS A 175 1.79 10.22 18.70
N ALA A 176 1.31 9.21 19.39
CA ALA A 176 2.06 8.43 20.37
C ALA A 176 2.95 7.33 19.73
N LEU A 177 2.81 7.04 18.43
CA LEU A 177 3.67 6.08 17.74
C LEU A 177 5.14 6.51 17.78
N PRO A 178 6.09 5.58 17.87
CA PRO A 178 7.50 5.88 17.64
C PRO A 178 7.71 6.60 16.29
N GLU A 179 8.63 7.54 16.26
CA GLU A 179 8.91 8.37 15.08
C GLU A 179 9.23 7.52 13.84
N ARG A 180 10.04 6.47 13.99
CA ARG A 180 10.38 5.53 12.91
C ARG A 180 9.15 4.86 12.26
N ILE A 181 8.07 4.65 13.04
CA ILE A 181 6.81 4.13 12.50
C ILE A 181 6.03 5.26 11.87
N ARG A 182 5.83 6.36 12.59
CA ARG A 182 5.03 7.51 12.15
C ARG A 182 5.50 8.08 10.82
N ASN A 183 6.82 8.25 10.64
CA ASN A 183 7.41 8.78 9.41
C ASN A 183 7.20 7.89 8.18
N ARG A 184 6.88 6.62 8.38
CA ARG A 184 6.61 5.66 7.30
C ARG A 184 5.13 5.48 7.01
N MET A 185 4.22 6.15 7.72
CA MET A 185 2.80 6.00 7.46
C MET A 185 2.29 6.92 6.36
N THR A 186 1.26 6.46 5.67
CA THR A 186 0.33 7.24 4.87
C THR A 186 -1.09 6.85 5.26
N LEU A 187 -2.05 7.77 5.13
CA LEU A 187 -3.45 7.50 5.44
C LEU A 187 -4.29 7.54 4.17
N GLU A 188 -5.26 6.65 4.09
CA GLU A 188 -6.15 6.47 2.95
C GLU A 188 -7.61 6.58 3.38
N ASN A 189 -8.44 7.25 2.57
CA ASN A 189 -9.88 7.22 2.73
C ASN A 189 -10.46 5.82 2.49
N ASP A 190 -11.54 5.47 3.15
CA ASP A 190 -12.13 4.14 3.04
C ASP A 190 -13.52 4.15 2.38
N ASP A 191 -13.98 2.98 1.98
CA ASP A 191 -15.22 2.76 1.23
C ASP A 191 -16.49 2.81 2.11
N LYS A 192 -16.38 3.07 3.43
CA LYS A 192 -17.50 2.93 4.37
C LYS A 192 -17.60 3.96 5.46
N THR A 193 -16.46 4.35 6.04
CA THR A 193 -16.44 5.08 7.31
C THR A 193 -15.89 6.49 7.13
N PHE A 194 -14.59 6.60 6.86
CA PHE A 194 -13.93 7.91 6.76
C PHE A 194 -13.80 8.32 5.29
N THR A 195 -14.50 9.40 4.94
CA THR A 195 -14.46 10.01 3.61
C THR A 195 -13.08 10.60 3.30
N ALA A 196 -12.87 11.02 2.05
CA ALA A 196 -11.63 11.68 1.65
C ALA A 196 -11.40 12.99 2.43
N SER A 197 -12.45 13.77 2.66
CA SER A 197 -12.40 15.03 3.43
C SER A 197 -11.98 14.77 4.88
N GLU A 198 -12.65 13.85 5.56
CA GLU A 198 -12.37 13.52 6.97
C GLU A 198 -10.98 12.89 7.15
N THR A 199 -10.54 12.05 6.21
CA THR A 199 -9.20 11.48 6.22
C THR A 199 -8.14 12.56 6.02
N LEU A 200 -8.39 13.53 5.12
CA LEU A 200 -7.49 14.65 4.89
C LEU A 200 -7.32 15.51 6.15
N GLU A 201 -8.40 15.78 6.89
CA GLU A 201 -8.31 16.49 8.17
C GLU A 201 -7.41 15.75 9.17
N VAL A 202 -7.53 14.42 9.27
CA VAL A 202 -6.65 13.61 10.12
C VAL A 202 -5.20 13.68 9.63
N CYS A 203 -4.95 13.65 8.32
CA CYS A 203 -3.63 13.78 7.73
C CYS A 203 -2.98 15.13 8.08
N GLU A 204 -3.72 16.23 7.98
CA GLU A 204 -3.25 17.57 8.33
C GLU A 204 -2.91 17.68 9.82
N ILE A 205 -3.77 17.16 10.71
CA ILE A 205 -3.56 17.19 12.16
C ILE A 205 -2.35 16.34 12.59
N THR A 206 -2.10 15.24 11.87
CA THR A 206 -1.02 14.28 12.18
C THR A 206 0.26 14.54 11.38
N ASN A 207 0.23 15.50 10.45
CA ASN A 207 1.31 15.77 9.49
C ASN A 207 1.72 14.51 8.71
N THR A 208 0.74 13.79 8.19
CA THR A 208 0.93 12.49 7.50
C THR A 208 0.47 12.60 6.05
N PRO A 209 1.22 12.08 5.06
CA PRO A 209 0.80 12.13 3.68
C PRO A 209 -0.49 11.35 3.44
N MET A 210 -1.42 11.94 2.69
CA MET A 210 -2.65 11.29 2.28
C MET A 210 -2.48 10.55 0.97
N VAL A 211 -2.92 9.31 0.91
CA VAL A 211 -3.19 8.56 -0.32
C VAL A 211 -4.69 8.69 -0.61
N LEU A 212 -5.04 9.31 -1.73
CA LEU A 212 -6.43 9.36 -2.17
C LEU A 212 -6.73 8.07 -2.94
N ASP A 213 -7.69 7.28 -2.46
CA ASP A 213 -8.32 6.24 -3.26
C ASP A 213 -9.56 6.82 -3.94
N ILE A 214 -9.50 6.89 -5.28
CA ILE A 214 -10.56 7.49 -6.11
C ILE A 214 -11.83 6.65 -6.05
N HIS A 215 -11.69 5.33 -6.08
CA HIS A 215 -12.83 4.42 -6.06
C HIS A 215 -13.54 4.42 -4.69
N HIS A 216 -12.77 4.44 -3.58
CA HIS A 216 -13.36 4.59 -2.26
C HIS A 216 -14.12 5.92 -2.13
N HIS A 217 -13.58 7.00 -2.73
CA HIS A 217 -14.28 8.27 -2.76
C HIS A 217 -15.59 8.18 -3.56
N GLU A 218 -15.63 7.53 -4.72
CA GLU A 218 -16.85 7.36 -5.52
C GLU A 218 -17.99 6.68 -4.74
N VAL A 219 -17.67 5.78 -3.82
CA VAL A 219 -18.67 5.02 -3.04
C VAL A 219 -18.91 5.56 -1.62
N ASN A 220 -18.07 6.50 -1.16
CA ASN A 220 -18.16 7.08 0.20
C ASN A 220 -17.66 8.53 0.20
N HIS A 221 -18.56 9.48 -0.11
CA HIS A 221 -18.29 10.92 -0.08
C HIS A 221 -19.51 11.70 0.43
N GLU A 222 -19.28 12.94 0.82
CA GLU A 222 -20.34 13.92 1.05
C GLU A 222 -20.83 14.47 -0.30
N GLU A 223 -22.14 14.74 -0.45
CA GLU A 223 -22.73 15.22 -1.72
C GLU A 223 -22.04 16.49 -2.25
N GLU A 224 -21.67 17.41 -1.35
CA GLU A 224 -20.99 18.66 -1.69
C GLU A 224 -19.55 18.46 -2.17
N LEU A 225 -18.94 17.28 -1.92
CA LEU A 225 -17.58 16.92 -2.24
C LEU A 225 -17.51 15.73 -3.24
N ALA A 226 -18.53 15.54 -4.05
CA ALA A 226 -18.53 14.47 -5.06
C ALA A 226 -17.33 14.57 -6.05
N ASP A 227 -16.86 15.80 -6.33
CA ASP A 227 -15.62 16.03 -7.06
C ASP A 227 -14.42 16.08 -6.10
N CYS A 228 -13.69 14.98 -5.97
CA CYS A 228 -12.51 14.90 -5.09
C CYS A 228 -11.34 15.77 -5.54
N THR A 229 -11.35 16.31 -6.75
CA THR A 229 -10.27 17.18 -7.24
C THR A 229 -10.16 18.48 -6.46
N VAL A 230 -11.26 18.94 -5.83
CA VAL A 230 -11.26 20.11 -4.94
C VAL A 230 -10.39 19.93 -3.69
N LEU A 231 -10.19 18.69 -3.26
CA LEU A 231 -9.33 18.35 -2.12
C LEU A 231 -7.84 18.28 -2.51
N TRP A 232 -7.52 18.15 -3.80
CA TRP A 232 -6.19 17.86 -4.27
C TRP A 232 -5.12 18.87 -3.84
N PRO A 233 -5.35 20.19 -3.88
CA PRO A 233 -4.37 21.17 -3.40
C PRO A 233 -3.96 20.95 -1.93
N ARG A 234 -4.90 20.56 -1.06
CA ARG A 234 -4.63 20.25 0.34
C ARG A 234 -3.91 18.91 0.48
N ILE A 235 -4.29 17.90 -0.32
CA ILE A 235 -3.60 16.60 -0.36
C ILE A 235 -2.13 16.79 -0.73
N LEU A 236 -1.81 17.61 -1.74
CA LEU A 236 -0.42 17.93 -2.13
C LEU A 236 0.38 18.53 -0.96
N GLN A 237 -0.23 19.35 -0.10
CA GLN A 237 0.47 19.91 1.06
C GLN A 237 0.92 18.82 2.04
N THR A 238 0.17 17.72 2.17
CA THR A 238 0.52 16.61 3.07
C THR A 238 1.76 15.83 2.59
N TRP A 239 2.12 15.92 1.30
CA TRP A 239 3.29 15.27 0.71
C TRP A 239 4.55 16.12 0.74
N LYS A 240 4.45 17.41 1.10
CA LYS A 240 5.62 18.30 1.16
C LYS A 240 6.64 17.80 2.18
N GLY A 241 7.92 17.88 1.79
CA GLY A 241 9.04 17.43 2.63
C GLY A 241 9.28 15.92 2.59
N GLN A 242 8.44 15.15 1.89
CA GLN A 242 8.75 13.75 1.60
C GLN A 242 9.75 13.70 0.44
N THR A 243 10.80 12.88 0.55
CA THR A 243 11.83 12.73 -0.49
C THR A 243 11.93 11.30 -0.99
N GLU A 244 12.37 11.11 -2.23
CA GLU A 244 12.63 9.80 -2.81
C GLU A 244 13.88 9.16 -2.20
N GLN A 245 13.93 7.83 -2.18
CA GLN A 245 15.01 7.00 -1.61
C GLN A 245 16.40 7.54 -1.98
N GLY A 246 17.14 7.96 -0.95
CA GLY A 246 18.52 8.39 -1.09
C GLY A 246 18.74 9.66 -1.93
N THR A 247 17.72 10.47 -2.17
CA THR A 247 17.80 11.70 -2.98
C THR A 247 17.24 12.91 -2.23
N GLN A 248 17.33 14.10 -2.87
CA GLN A 248 16.65 15.32 -2.43
C GLN A 248 15.42 15.66 -3.29
N LEU A 249 15.04 14.75 -4.20
CA LEU A 249 13.86 14.95 -5.04
C LEU A 249 12.60 14.71 -4.21
N GLU A 250 11.58 15.52 -4.42
CA GLU A 250 10.27 15.33 -3.78
C GLU A 250 9.64 14.01 -4.20
N LEU A 251 9.19 13.26 -3.21
CA LEU A 251 8.45 12.01 -3.42
C LEU A 251 7.09 12.34 -4.06
N PRO A 252 6.75 11.78 -5.24
CA PRO A 252 5.47 12.04 -5.86
C PRO A 252 4.31 11.64 -4.94
N PRO A 253 3.21 12.42 -4.88
CA PRO A 253 2.00 11.96 -4.24
C PRO A 253 1.55 10.65 -4.87
N LYS A 254 0.89 9.81 -4.05
CA LYS A 254 0.36 8.52 -4.48
C LYS A 254 -1.15 8.55 -4.41
N ILE A 255 -1.80 7.98 -5.41
CA ILE A 255 -3.22 7.66 -5.41
C ILE A 255 -3.42 6.16 -5.59
N HIS A 256 -4.54 5.66 -5.09
CA HIS A 256 -5.02 4.32 -5.42
C HIS A 256 -6.18 4.41 -6.39
N VAL A 257 -6.28 3.42 -7.27
CA VAL A 257 -7.34 3.32 -8.25
C VAL A 257 -7.82 1.89 -8.42
N SER A 258 -9.12 1.73 -8.43
CA SER A 258 -9.81 0.53 -8.89
C SER A 258 -11.09 0.94 -9.63
N SER A 259 -11.76 -0.02 -10.23
CA SER A 259 -13.09 0.19 -10.80
C SER A 259 -14.09 -0.70 -10.10
N PRO A 260 -15.37 -0.30 -10.00
CA PRO A 260 -16.39 -1.12 -9.39
C PRO A 260 -16.58 -2.41 -10.18
N LYS A 261 -16.73 -3.52 -9.47
CA LYS A 261 -16.99 -4.83 -10.11
C LYS A 261 -18.30 -4.85 -10.89
N SER A 262 -19.32 -4.17 -10.38
CA SER A 262 -20.60 -3.96 -11.01
C SER A 262 -21.41 -2.90 -10.25
N GLU A 263 -22.50 -2.38 -10.84
CA GLU A 263 -23.43 -1.46 -10.15
C GLU A 263 -24.00 -2.04 -8.84
N LYS A 264 -24.22 -3.36 -8.79
CA LYS A 264 -24.75 -4.05 -7.58
C LYS A 264 -23.68 -4.35 -6.54
N ASP A 265 -22.42 -4.36 -6.93
CA ASP A 265 -21.27 -4.66 -6.09
C ASP A 265 -20.20 -3.57 -6.32
N ALA A 266 -20.61 -2.33 -6.04
CA ALA A 266 -19.81 -1.15 -6.35
C ALA A 266 -18.54 -1.03 -5.48
N ARG A 267 -18.50 -1.66 -4.30
CA ARG A 267 -17.34 -1.63 -3.40
C ARG A 267 -16.27 -2.66 -3.72
N SER A 268 -16.62 -3.72 -4.45
CA SER A 268 -15.64 -4.74 -4.85
C SER A 268 -14.91 -4.31 -6.11
N HIS A 269 -13.62 -4.58 -6.15
CA HIS A 269 -12.77 -4.23 -7.30
C HIS A 269 -13.06 -5.11 -8.51
N ALA A 270 -13.06 -4.51 -9.70
CA ALA A 270 -13.12 -5.17 -10.99
C ALA A 270 -11.82 -5.92 -11.32
N ASP A 271 -11.85 -6.69 -12.40
CA ASP A 271 -10.66 -7.34 -12.96
C ASP A 271 -9.69 -6.34 -13.59
N PHE A 272 -10.20 -5.29 -14.22
CA PHE A 272 -9.47 -4.26 -14.94
C PHE A 272 -9.90 -2.85 -14.49
N ILE A 273 -9.13 -1.84 -14.91
CA ILE A 273 -9.43 -0.43 -14.64
C ILE A 273 -10.19 0.16 -15.83
N ASP A 274 -11.27 0.89 -15.58
CA ASP A 274 -11.86 1.81 -16.53
C ASP A 274 -10.98 3.07 -16.63
N PRO A 275 -10.39 3.39 -17.79
CA PRO A 275 -9.52 4.54 -17.92
C PRO A 275 -10.26 5.88 -17.81
N GLY A 276 -11.56 5.94 -18.13
CA GLY A 276 -12.33 7.17 -18.20
C GLY A 276 -12.28 8.00 -16.90
N PRO A 277 -12.75 7.49 -15.77
CA PRO A 277 -12.69 8.19 -14.49
C PRO A 277 -11.27 8.57 -14.08
N LEU A 278 -10.30 7.65 -14.24
CA LEU A 278 -8.90 7.90 -13.92
C LEU A 278 -8.33 9.06 -14.75
N LEU A 279 -8.50 9.05 -16.07
CA LEU A 279 -7.97 10.09 -16.95
C LEU A 279 -8.65 11.43 -16.70
N THR A 280 -9.93 11.44 -16.39
CA THR A 280 -10.67 12.65 -16.02
C THR A 280 -10.06 13.28 -14.76
N PHE A 281 -9.82 12.49 -13.72
CA PHE A 281 -9.16 12.95 -12.50
C PHE A 281 -7.74 13.45 -12.79
N LEU A 282 -6.92 12.67 -13.49
CA LEU A 282 -5.54 13.03 -13.79
C LEU A 282 -5.43 14.33 -14.62
N ARG A 283 -6.31 14.53 -15.61
CA ARG A 283 -6.36 15.79 -16.40
C ARG A 283 -6.70 17.00 -15.51
N SER A 284 -7.59 16.82 -14.53
CA SER A 284 -7.98 17.90 -13.61
C SER A 284 -6.83 18.30 -12.67
N ILE A 285 -5.99 17.37 -12.24
CA ILE A 285 -4.89 17.65 -11.30
C ILE A 285 -3.57 17.98 -12.00
N ALA A 286 -3.43 17.71 -13.29
CA ALA A 286 -2.20 17.90 -14.07
C ALA A 286 -1.60 19.32 -13.98
N PRO A 287 -2.40 20.41 -13.96
CA PRO A 287 -1.86 21.76 -13.81
C PRO A 287 -1.15 22.02 -12.50
N LEU A 288 -1.47 21.24 -11.45
CA LEU A 288 -0.97 21.42 -10.08
C LEU A 288 0.14 20.44 -9.71
N THR A 289 0.34 19.37 -10.53
CA THR A 289 1.13 18.21 -10.11
C THR A 289 2.09 17.78 -11.21
N PRO A 290 3.41 17.96 -11.03
CA PRO A 290 4.38 17.56 -12.05
C PRO A 290 4.50 16.04 -12.22
N ARG A 291 4.30 15.28 -11.12
CA ARG A 291 4.40 13.81 -11.10
C ARG A 291 3.39 13.22 -10.13
N VAL A 292 2.81 12.06 -10.46
CA VAL A 292 1.92 11.28 -9.59
C VAL A 292 2.18 9.78 -9.76
N ASP A 293 2.12 9.04 -8.65
CA ASP A 293 2.21 7.59 -8.63
C ASP A 293 0.82 6.99 -8.45
N VAL A 294 0.44 6.07 -9.33
CA VAL A 294 -0.88 5.41 -9.34
C VAL A 294 -0.73 3.94 -9.02
N MET A 295 -1.28 3.52 -7.88
CA MET A 295 -1.34 2.11 -7.49
C MET A 295 -2.64 1.48 -7.94
N ILE A 296 -2.56 0.54 -8.86
CA ILE A 296 -3.70 -0.18 -9.41
C ILE A 296 -4.11 -1.32 -8.46
N GLU A 297 -5.36 -1.29 -8.01
CA GLU A 297 -5.96 -2.30 -7.13
C GLU A 297 -6.94 -3.23 -7.85
N ALA A 298 -6.73 -3.50 -9.13
CA ALA A 298 -7.52 -4.44 -9.91
C ALA A 298 -7.15 -5.92 -9.61
N LYS A 299 -8.11 -6.83 -9.81
CA LYS A 299 -7.89 -8.26 -9.55
C LYS A 299 -6.86 -8.88 -10.49
N LYS A 300 -6.74 -8.38 -11.72
CA LYS A 300 -5.79 -8.86 -12.74
C LYS A 300 -4.39 -8.23 -12.64
N LYS A 301 -4.11 -7.47 -11.58
CA LYS A 301 -2.75 -7.05 -11.18
C LYS A 301 -1.97 -6.37 -12.33
N ASP A 302 -0.81 -6.96 -12.71
CA ASP A 302 0.01 -6.51 -13.84
C ASP A 302 -0.70 -6.64 -15.19
N ASP A 303 -1.55 -7.64 -15.42
CA ASP A 303 -2.38 -7.71 -16.63
C ASP A 303 -3.32 -6.50 -16.73
N ALA A 304 -3.86 -6.03 -15.59
CA ALA A 304 -4.69 -4.83 -15.57
C ALA A 304 -3.87 -3.56 -15.87
N LEU A 305 -2.63 -3.48 -15.39
CA LEU A 305 -1.71 -2.39 -15.72
C LEU A 305 -1.41 -2.37 -17.23
N PHE A 306 -1.06 -3.50 -17.81
CA PHE A 306 -0.75 -3.59 -19.24
C PHE A 306 -1.97 -3.30 -20.11
N GLN A 307 -3.17 -3.76 -19.71
CA GLN A 307 -4.40 -3.44 -20.42
C GLN A 307 -4.68 -1.92 -20.39
N LEU A 308 -4.56 -1.30 -19.20
CA LEU A 308 -4.71 0.14 -19.05
C LEU A 308 -3.71 0.92 -19.92
N MET A 309 -2.43 0.53 -19.93
CA MET A 309 -1.42 1.17 -20.78
C MET A 309 -1.72 1.03 -22.27
N LYS A 310 -2.28 -0.10 -22.70
CA LYS A 310 -2.73 -0.28 -24.09
C LYS A 310 -3.84 0.69 -24.44
N GLU A 311 -4.85 0.87 -23.58
CA GLU A 311 -5.95 1.82 -23.78
C GLU A 311 -5.44 3.27 -23.79
N ILE A 312 -4.50 3.61 -22.89
CA ILE A 312 -3.83 4.93 -22.85
C ILE A 312 -3.08 5.22 -24.17
N THR A 313 -2.51 4.22 -24.83
CA THR A 313 -1.83 4.40 -26.11
C THR A 313 -2.78 4.85 -27.23
N GLU A 314 -4.06 4.62 -27.10
CA GLU A 314 -5.09 5.03 -28.05
C GLU A 314 -5.52 6.52 -27.87
N GLU A 315 -5.19 7.14 -26.73
CA GLU A 315 -5.48 8.54 -26.41
C GLU A 315 -4.48 9.48 -27.09
N SER A 316 -4.97 10.38 -27.95
CA SER A 316 -4.13 11.25 -28.80
C SER A 316 -3.42 12.39 -28.07
N ASP A 317 -3.85 12.73 -26.85
CA ASP A 317 -3.29 13.78 -25.99
C ASP A 317 -2.29 13.28 -24.95
N LEU A 318 -1.98 11.97 -24.96
CA LEU A 318 -1.06 11.35 -24.01
C LEU A 318 0.23 10.89 -24.70
N GLU A 319 1.37 11.10 -24.03
CA GLU A 319 2.69 10.64 -24.45
C GLU A 319 3.10 9.41 -23.63
N VAL A 320 3.18 8.24 -24.26
CA VAL A 320 3.69 7.02 -23.61
C VAL A 320 5.21 7.13 -23.40
N LEU A 321 5.67 7.05 -22.15
CA LEU A 321 7.09 7.14 -21.80
C LEU A 321 7.74 5.76 -21.65
N SER A 322 6.99 4.78 -21.13
CA SER A 322 7.46 3.40 -20.92
C SER A 322 6.28 2.43 -20.89
N GLN A 323 6.52 1.14 -20.63
CA GLN A 323 5.45 0.14 -20.47
C GLN A 323 4.54 0.38 -19.25
N ALA A 324 4.94 1.25 -18.32
CA ALA A 324 4.22 1.54 -17.09
C ALA A 324 4.16 3.03 -16.74
N SER A 325 4.43 3.92 -17.69
CA SER A 325 4.37 5.37 -17.47
C SER A 325 4.01 6.14 -18.72
N PHE A 326 3.34 7.27 -18.49
CA PHE A 326 2.91 8.18 -19.55
C PHE A 326 2.92 9.63 -19.04
N LYS A 327 2.73 10.57 -19.94
CA LYS A 327 2.69 12.00 -19.65
C LYS A 327 1.43 12.62 -20.25
N LEU A 328 0.76 13.46 -19.41
CA LEU A 328 -0.29 14.38 -19.81
C LEU A 328 0.30 15.76 -20.06
#